data_f2a8627ca3785afd30240fc7fe48b06f
#
_entry.id   f2a8627ca3785afd30240fc7fe48b06f
#
_cell.length_a   1.000
_cell.length_b   1.000
_cell.length_c   1.000
_cell.angle_alpha   90.00
_cell.angle_beta   90.00
_cell.angle_gamma   90.00
#
_symmetry.space_group_name_H-M   'P 1'
#
loop_
_entity.id
_entity.type
_entity.pdbx_description
1 polymer ?
#
loop_
_entity_poly.entity_id
_entity_poly.type
_entity_poly.pdbx_seq_one_letter_code
_entity_poly.pdbx_strand_id
1 'polypeptide(L)'
;MKQIRTIEVDGALLNVIIEGQEEAQPVLLWHGAACTLKMWDHVISQLDQHFQFVRFDFRGVGASVASGIGNIQYTFYQYARDAIGILDSLGIDQCHIWSMAWGSRAALAFCSLYPERVKSAALFDASIGPADVEAQKLGHKQALQRQREAGVTPYERPEGWNLHQNEATMRQAMTAASSFDLRAATEQLRMPVLVATGDCDPNLTSSRHIVSTIKDARLETMKNVGHGSVLQRPDLAARLFNDFQNLLVRARGLG
;
A
#
# COMPACT_ATOMS: atom_id res chain seq x y z
N MET A 1 -11.28 10.95 -14.79
CA MET A 1 -11.30 12.32 -14.19
C MET A 1 -10.46 12.29 -12.93
N LYS A 2 -9.78 13.41 -12.54
CA LYS A 2 -9.00 13.49 -11.29
C LYS A 2 -9.66 14.48 -10.35
N GLN A 3 -10.02 14.03 -9.14
CA GLN A 3 -10.65 14.85 -8.11
C GLN A 3 -9.75 14.86 -6.86
N ILE A 4 -9.54 16.03 -6.28
CA ILE A 4 -8.84 16.18 -5.00
C ILE A 4 -9.89 16.55 -3.95
N ARG A 5 -9.91 15.83 -2.84
CA ARG A 5 -10.84 16.05 -1.73
C ARG A 5 -10.10 16.11 -0.40
N THR A 6 -10.64 16.87 0.52
CA THR A 6 -10.31 16.79 1.94
C THR A 6 -11.48 16.12 2.63
N ILE A 7 -11.23 14.98 3.27
CA ILE A 7 -12.26 14.21 3.99
C ILE A 7 -11.94 14.27 5.48
N GLU A 8 -12.91 14.70 6.28
CA GLU A 8 -12.77 14.74 7.73
C GLU A 8 -13.15 13.38 8.34
N VAL A 9 -12.23 12.81 9.12
CA VAL A 9 -12.45 11.55 9.85
C VAL A 9 -11.82 11.65 11.23
N ASP A 10 -12.59 11.50 12.28
CA ASP A 10 -12.11 11.43 13.67
C ASP A 10 -11.06 12.51 14.00
N GLY A 11 -11.36 13.77 13.68
CA GLY A 11 -10.48 14.91 13.95
C GLY A 11 -9.24 15.01 13.08
N ALA A 12 -9.17 14.28 11.97
CA ALA A 12 -8.18 14.47 10.93
C ALA A 12 -8.81 14.99 9.64
N LEU A 13 -8.11 15.85 8.93
CA LEU A 13 -8.42 16.28 7.56
C LEU A 13 -7.53 15.49 6.62
N LEU A 14 -8.08 14.49 5.97
CA LEU A 14 -7.35 13.58 5.10
C LEU A 14 -7.32 14.08 3.66
N ASN A 15 -6.13 14.20 3.09
CA ASN A 15 -5.93 14.51 1.69
C ASN A 15 -6.16 13.25 0.85
N VAL A 16 -7.14 13.31 -0.05
CA VAL A 16 -7.58 12.18 -0.88
C VAL A 16 -7.60 12.59 -2.34
N ILE A 17 -7.09 11.75 -3.21
CA ILE A 17 -7.20 11.89 -4.67
C ILE A 17 -7.95 10.69 -5.23
N ILE A 18 -9.00 10.97 -5.99
CA ILE A 18 -9.76 9.97 -6.75
C ILE A 18 -9.46 10.20 -8.22
N GLU A 19 -9.04 9.14 -8.92
CA GLU A 19 -8.72 9.24 -10.34
C GLU A 19 -8.87 7.89 -11.07
N GLY A 20 -8.85 7.94 -12.40
CA GLY A 20 -9.11 6.79 -13.27
C GLY A 20 -10.55 6.76 -13.77
N GLN A 21 -11.05 5.55 -14.01
CA GLN A 21 -12.38 5.31 -14.59
C GLN A 21 -13.44 5.29 -13.47
N GLU A 22 -14.45 6.16 -13.57
CA GLU A 22 -15.44 6.37 -12.48
C GLU A 22 -16.27 5.11 -12.17
N GLU A 23 -16.69 4.38 -13.21
CA GLU A 23 -17.52 3.18 -13.08
C GLU A 23 -16.69 1.88 -12.86
N ALA A 24 -15.36 2.00 -12.80
CA ALA A 24 -14.50 0.84 -12.63
C ALA A 24 -14.40 0.41 -11.17
N GLN A 25 -13.80 -0.78 -10.95
CA GLN A 25 -13.60 -1.31 -9.61
C GLN A 25 -12.70 -0.38 -8.78
N PRO A 26 -13.13 0.05 -7.58
CA PRO A 26 -12.33 0.92 -6.73
C PRO A 26 -11.14 0.18 -6.12
N VAL A 27 -10.00 0.85 -6.13
CA VAL A 27 -8.75 0.40 -5.52
C VAL A 27 -8.28 1.44 -4.50
N LEU A 28 -8.20 1.06 -3.24
CA LEU A 28 -7.67 1.92 -2.17
C LEU A 28 -6.17 1.70 -2.02
N LEU A 29 -5.39 2.78 -2.17
CA LEU A 29 -3.93 2.76 -2.23
C LEU A 29 -3.31 3.23 -0.91
N TRP A 30 -2.44 2.38 -0.32
CA TRP A 30 -1.79 2.60 0.99
C TRP A 30 -0.30 2.82 0.79
N HIS A 31 0.19 4.04 0.97
CA HIS A 31 1.58 4.40 0.72
C HIS A 31 2.56 3.87 1.79
N GLY A 32 3.86 3.80 1.46
CA GLY A 32 4.92 3.39 2.38
C GLY A 32 5.26 4.45 3.44
N ALA A 33 6.09 4.06 4.42
CA ALA A 33 6.61 5.00 5.42
C ALA A 33 7.35 6.16 4.75
N ALA A 34 7.18 7.37 5.28
CA ALA A 34 7.77 8.61 4.76
C ALA A 34 7.48 8.87 3.27
N CYS A 35 6.48 8.19 2.69
CA CYS A 35 5.94 8.49 1.37
C CYS A 35 4.66 9.31 1.50
N THR A 36 4.19 9.82 0.37
CA THR A 36 2.86 10.42 0.22
C THR A 36 2.07 9.66 -0.83
N LEU A 37 0.80 9.98 -0.98
CA LEU A 37 -0.06 9.44 -2.04
C LEU A 37 0.51 9.63 -3.47
N LYS A 38 1.49 10.54 -3.64
CA LYS A 38 2.17 10.80 -4.92
C LYS A 38 3.10 9.66 -5.35
N MET A 39 3.52 8.78 -4.45
CA MET A 39 4.33 7.63 -4.81
C MET A 39 3.68 6.71 -5.85
N TRP A 40 2.37 6.81 -6.01
CA TRP A 40 1.57 5.99 -6.92
C TRP A 40 1.47 6.54 -8.35
N ASP A 41 1.96 7.77 -8.63
CA ASP A 41 1.76 8.47 -9.91
C ASP A 41 2.19 7.62 -11.12
N HIS A 42 3.37 7.00 -11.07
CA HIS A 42 3.88 6.18 -12.18
C HIS A 42 3.12 4.87 -12.42
N VAL A 43 2.54 4.30 -11.38
CA VAL A 43 1.75 3.05 -11.48
C VAL A 43 0.37 3.34 -12.04
N ILE A 44 -0.27 4.40 -11.51
CA ILE A 44 -1.61 4.81 -11.93
C ILE A 44 -1.62 5.18 -13.41
N SER A 45 -0.59 5.91 -13.89
CA SER A 45 -0.50 6.30 -15.30
C SER A 45 -0.48 5.11 -16.28
N GLN A 46 -0.19 3.89 -15.79
CA GLN A 46 -0.19 2.67 -16.60
C GLN A 46 -1.51 1.89 -16.52
N LEU A 47 -2.38 2.21 -15.55
CA LEU A 47 -3.58 1.43 -15.21
C LEU A 47 -4.87 2.26 -15.10
N ASP A 48 -4.83 3.56 -15.35
CA ASP A 48 -5.94 4.50 -15.14
C ASP A 48 -7.20 4.20 -15.96
N GLN A 49 -7.06 3.44 -17.03
CA GLN A 49 -8.17 3.02 -17.89
C GLN A 49 -8.95 1.81 -17.33
N HIS A 50 -8.44 1.15 -16.29
CA HIS A 50 -8.97 -0.12 -15.81
C HIS A 50 -9.61 -0.04 -14.43
N PHE A 51 -9.23 0.97 -13.62
CA PHE A 51 -9.63 1.06 -12.21
C PHE A 51 -10.02 2.49 -11.83
N GLN A 52 -10.80 2.61 -10.76
CA GLN A 52 -10.95 3.84 -10.00
C GLN A 52 -9.98 3.80 -8.83
N PHE A 53 -8.95 4.63 -8.85
CA PHE A 53 -7.97 4.70 -7.77
C PHE A 53 -8.39 5.73 -6.73
N VAL A 54 -8.45 5.30 -5.46
CA VAL A 54 -8.60 6.16 -4.28
C VAL A 54 -7.29 6.11 -3.52
N ARG A 55 -6.54 7.20 -3.52
CA ARG A 55 -5.28 7.32 -2.81
C ARG A 55 -5.36 8.41 -1.77
N PHE A 56 -4.77 8.21 -0.62
CA PHE A 56 -4.82 9.14 0.48
C PHE A 56 -3.47 9.24 1.19
N ASP A 57 -3.23 10.39 1.81
CA ASP A 57 -2.16 10.54 2.79
C ASP A 57 -2.67 10.11 4.17
N PHE A 58 -1.92 9.28 4.89
CA PHE A 58 -2.25 8.94 6.28
C PHE A 58 -2.34 10.20 7.13
N ARG A 59 -3.13 10.16 8.21
CA ARG A 59 -3.22 11.29 9.15
C ARG A 59 -1.83 11.74 9.61
N GLY A 60 -1.57 13.05 9.55
CA GLY A 60 -0.29 13.65 9.91
C GLY A 60 0.85 13.40 8.91
N VAL A 61 0.54 12.86 7.72
CA VAL A 61 1.50 12.57 6.65
C VAL A 61 1.11 13.35 5.39
N GLY A 62 2.09 13.71 4.56
CA GLY A 62 1.85 14.43 3.31
C GLY A 62 1.13 15.75 3.52
N ALA A 63 -0.04 15.89 2.90
CA ALA A 63 -0.93 17.04 3.07
C ALA A 63 -2.09 16.78 4.06
N SER A 64 -2.18 15.60 4.66
CA SER A 64 -3.17 15.31 5.71
C SER A 64 -2.78 15.93 7.05
N VAL A 65 -3.76 16.54 7.72
CA VAL A 65 -3.59 17.18 9.02
C VAL A 65 -4.35 16.39 10.07
N ALA A 66 -3.72 16.18 11.24
CA ALA A 66 -4.36 15.57 12.40
C ALA A 66 -4.44 16.60 13.53
N SER A 67 -5.62 16.85 14.07
CA SER A 67 -5.86 17.81 15.14
C SER A 67 -5.79 17.22 16.54
N GLY A 68 -5.58 15.90 16.67
CA GLY A 68 -5.51 15.20 17.95
C GLY A 68 -4.19 15.43 18.69
N ILE A 69 -4.24 15.32 20.01
CA ILE A 69 -3.07 15.47 20.88
C ILE A 69 -2.44 14.10 21.17
N GLY A 70 -1.14 13.96 20.85
CA GLY A 70 -0.33 12.79 21.22
C GLY A 70 -0.43 11.59 20.29
N ASN A 71 0.25 10.51 20.69
CA ASN A 71 0.43 9.30 19.88
C ASN A 71 -0.81 8.39 19.81
N ILE A 72 -1.83 8.63 20.62
CA ILE A 72 -3.04 7.80 20.69
C ILE A 72 -3.77 7.71 19.34
N GLN A 73 -3.68 8.76 18.55
CA GLN A 73 -4.30 8.83 17.22
C GLN A 73 -3.52 8.07 16.13
N TYR A 74 -2.27 7.67 16.39
CA TYR A 74 -1.41 7.00 15.39
C TYR A 74 -1.34 5.51 15.67
N THR A 75 -2.44 4.80 15.40
CA THR A 75 -2.54 3.35 15.56
C THR A 75 -3.08 2.72 14.28
N PHE A 76 -2.81 1.43 14.05
CA PHE A 76 -3.44 0.73 12.93
C PHE A 76 -4.95 0.66 13.04
N TYR A 77 -5.52 0.64 14.24
CA TYR A 77 -6.96 0.80 14.45
C TYR A 77 -7.49 2.13 13.91
N GLN A 78 -6.77 3.22 14.18
CA GLN A 78 -7.19 4.53 13.69
C GLN A 78 -7.02 4.67 12.19
N TYR A 79 -5.91 4.18 11.62
CA TYR A 79 -5.71 4.18 10.16
C TYR A 79 -6.77 3.34 9.44
N ALA A 80 -7.21 2.24 10.05
CA ALA A 80 -8.31 1.45 9.52
C ALA A 80 -9.65 2.21 9.56
N ARG A 81 -9.94 2.96 10.63
CA ARG A 81 -11.12 3.84 10.70
C ARG A 81 -11.04 4.99 9.70
N ASP A 82 -9.87 5.56 9.50
CA ASP A 82 -9.66 6.59 8.47
C ASP A 82 -10.04 6.07 7.08
N ALA A 83 -9.58 4.87 6.76
CA ALA A 83 -9.90 4.23 5.49
C ALA A 83 -11.42 3.96 5.34
N ILE A 84 -12.10 3.50 6.41
CA ILE A 84 -13.55 3.35 6.42
C ILE A 84 -14.24 4.69 6.19
N GLY A 85 -13.84 5.74 6.91
CA GLY A 85 -14.42 7.08 6.74
C GLY A 85 -14.25 7.62 5.32
N ILE A 86 -13.11 7.35 4.68
CA ILE A 86 -12.88 7.68 3.25
C ILE A 86 -13.86 6.90 2.37
N LEU A 87 -13.93 5.57 2.51
CA LEU A 87 -14.81 4.72 1.69
C LEU A 87 -16.28 5.13 1.84
N ASP A 88 -16.75 5.34 3.07
CA ASP A 88 -18.13 5.74 3.37
C ASP A 88 -18.47 7.12 2.77
N SER A 89 -17.55 8.10 2.91
CA SER A 89 -17.70 9.43 2.30
C SER A 89 -17.79 9.40 0.78
N LEU A 90 -17.24 8.37 0.14
CA LEU A 90 -17.25 8.16 -1.30
C LEU A 90 -18.37 7.21 -1.77
N GLY A 91 -19.15 6.63 -0.86
CA GLY A 91 -20.21 5.65 -1.18
C GLY A 91 -19.65 4.31 -1.70
N ILE A 92 -18.43 3.95 -1.30
CA ILE A 92 -17.76 2.72 -1.72
C ILE A 92 -17.97 1.63 -0.68
N ASP A 93 -18.79 0.63 -0.98
CA ASP A 93 -19.04 -0.50 -0.09
C ASP A 93 -17.84 -1.42 0.03
N GLN A 94 -17.24 -1.79 -1.09
CA GLN A 94 -16.10 -2.71 -1.15
C GLN A 94 -15.07 -2.24 -2.16
N CYS A 95 -13.80 -2.43 -1.84
CA CYS A 95 -12.69 -2.08 -2.73
C CYS A 95 -11.63 -3.18 -2.80
N HIS A 96 -10.77 -3.09 -3.80
CA HIS A 96 -9.48 -3.77 -3.80
C HIS A 96 -8.48 -2.94 -3.02
N ILE A 97 -7.56 -3.59 -2.32
CA ILE A 97 -6.47 -2.95 -1.60
C ILE A 97 -5.18 -3.11 -2.39
N TRP A 98 -4.41 -2.03 -2.53
CA TRP A 98 -3.04 -2.11 -2.97
C TRP A 98 -2.15 -1.26 -2.07
N SER A 99 -1.07 -1.85 -1.58
CA SER A 99 -0.25 -1.25 -0.53
C SER A 99 1.24 -1.52 -0.74
N MET A 100 2.10 -0.73 -0.10
CA MET A 100 3.55 -0.92 -0.14
C MET A 100 4.18 -0.76 1.25
N ALA A 101 5.05 -1.71 1.63
CA ALA A 101 5.93 -1.65 2.80
C ALA A 101 5.18 -1.39 4.12
N TRP A 102 5.41 -0.25 4.77
CA TRP A 102 4.69 0.13 5.98
C TRP A 102 3.18 0.23 5.75
N GLY A 103 2.77 0.75 4.58
CA GLY A 103 1.36 0.77 4.17
C GLY A 103 0.76 -0.63 4.06
N SER A 104 1.55 -1.66 3.71
CA SER A 104 1.08 -3.05 3.71
C SER A 104 0.79 -3.57 5.12
N ARG A 105 1.49 -3.09 6.15
CA ARG A 105 1.19 -3.42 7.55
C ARG A 105 -0.16 -2.81 7.99
N ALA A 106 -0.39 -1.54 7.65
CA ALA A 106 -1.65 -0.85 7.92
C ALA A 106 -2.82 -1.47 7.13
N ALA A 107 -2.60 -1.79 5.86
CA ALA A 107 -3.58 -2.47 5.01
C ALA A 107 -3.92 -3.88 5.52
N LEU A 108 -2.95 -4.64 6.02
CA LEU A 108 -3.14 -5.95 6.62
C LEU A 108 -4.03 -5.86 7.86
N ALA A 109 -3.79 -4.87 8.73
CA ALA A 109 -4.66 -4.58 9.86
C ALA A 109 -6.08 -4.20 9.40
N PHE A 110 -6.22 -3.35 8.39
CA PHE A 110 -7.52 -2.99 7.81
C PHE A 110 -8.26 -4.22 7.28
N CYS A 111 -7.60 -5.07 6.49
CA CYS A 111 -8.20 -6.29 5.95
C CYS A 111 -8.68 -7.28 7.03
N SER A 112 -8.02 -7.32 8.19
CA SER A 112 -8.44 -8.16 9.31
C SER A 112 -9.58 -7.56 10.12
N LEU A 113 -9.65 -6.24 10.26
CA LEU A 113 -10.67 -5.52 11.02
C LEU A 113 -11.98 -5.35 10.24
N TYR A 114 -11.90 -5.19 8.91
CA TYR A 114 -13.03 -4.92 8.03
C TYR A 114 -13.01 -5.82 6.77
N PRO A 115 -13.00 -7.17 6.95
CA PRO A 115 -12.88 -8.10 5.83
C PRO A 115 -14.03 -7.97 4.82
N GLU A 116 -15.22 -7.56 5.28
CA GLU A 116 -16.41 -7.34 4.45
C GLU A 116 -16.27 -6.17 3.46
N ARG A 117 -15.33 -5.24 3.73
CA ARG A 117 -15.06 -4.08 2.88
C ARG A 117 -14.00 -4.37 1.80
N VAL A 118 -13.40 -5.58 1.80
CA VAL A 118 -12.24 -5.91 0.97
C VAL A 118 -12.54 -7.04 0.00
N LYS A 119 -12.44 -6.75 -1.32
CA LYS A 119 -12.57 -7.74 -2.39
C LYS A 119 -11.32 -8.59 -2.60
N SER A 120 -10.15 -7.97 -2.50
CA SER A 120 -8.82 -8.60 -2.55
C SER A 120 -7.75 -7.64 -2.02
N ALA A 121 -6.58 -8.16 -1.67
CA ALA A 121 -5.46 -7.35 -1.22
C ALA A 121 -4.16 -7.68 -1.97
N ALA A 122 -3.48 -6.64 -2.48
CA ALA A 122 -2.14 -6.71 -3.03
C ALA A 122 -1.17 -6.00 -2.07
N LEU A 123 -0.32 -6.79 -1.40
CA LEU A 123 0.58 -6.35 -0.34
C LEU A 123 2.02 -6.40 -0.86
N PHE A 124 2.54 -5.25 -1.26
CA PHE A 124 3.89 -5.13 -1.81
C PHE A 124 4.90 -4.84 -0.71
N ASP A 125 6.07 -5.50 -0.77
CA ASP A 125 7.16 -5.38 0.22
C ASP A 125 6.69 -5.58 1.68
N ALA A 126 5.72 -6.47 1.88
CA ALA A 126 5.03 -6.64 3.15
C ALA A 126 5.91 -7.30 4.20
N SER A 127 5.78 -6.84 5.45
CA SER A 127 6.36 -7.50 6.61
C SER A 127 5.44 -7.41 7.82
N ILE A 128 5.52 -8.41 8.71
CA ILE A 128 4.81 -8.43 10.00
C ILE A 128 5.76 -8.26 11.20
N GLY A 129 7.06 -8.21 10.93
CA GLY A 129 8.11 -7.95 11.93
C GLY A 129 8.64 -6.52 11.89
N PRO A 130 9.60 -6.19 12.75
CA PRO A 130 10.29 -4.90 12.71
C PRO A 130 11.05 -4.73 11.40
N ALA A 131 11.17 -3.48 10.94
CA ALA A 131 11.94 -3.17 9.73
C ALA A 131 13.44 -3.22 10.02
N ASP A 132 14.19 -3.92 9.17
CA ASP A 132 15.65 -3.81 9.11
C ASP A 132 16.02 -2.77 8.05
N VAL A 133 16.06 -1.50 8.47
CA VAL A 133 16.27 -0.35 7.58
C VAL A 133 17.64 -0.43 6.87
N GLU A 134 18.68 -0.91 7.55
CA GLU A 134 20.01 -1.01 6.96
C GLU A 134 20.07 -2.11 5.91
N ALA A 135 19.47 -3.28 6.17
CA ALA A 135 19.35 -4.32 5.17
C ALA A 135 18.48 -3.88 3.97
N GLN A 136 17.41 -3.11 4.22
CA GLN A 136 16.59 -2.54 3.14
C GLN A 136 17.38 -1.57 2.25
N LYS A 137 18.19 -0.68 2.83
CA LYS A 137 19.07 0.24 2.08
C LYS A 137 20.12 -0.53 1.26
N LEU A 138 20.73 -1.56 1.84
CA LEU A 138 21.70 -2.40 1.16
C LEU A 138 21.08 -3.15 -0.02
N GLY A 139 19.94 -3.79 0.20
CA GLY A 139 19.19 -4.50 -0.83
C GLY A 139 18.74 -3.57 -1.96
N HIS A 140 18.29 -2.35 -1.64
CA HIS A 140 17.97 -1.33 -2.63
C HIS A 140 19.17 -0.96 -3.50
N LYS A 141 20.33 -0.75 -2.90
CA LYS A 141 21.58 -0.45 -3.63
C LYS A 141 22.00 -1.61 -4.55
N GLN A 142 21.91 -2.83 -4.05
CA GLN A 142 22.22 -4.04 -4.84
C GLN A 142 21.25 -4.20 -6.03
N ALA A 143 19.97 -3.96 -5.80
CA ALA A 143 18.95 -4.01 -6.85
C ALA A 143 19.23 -3.00 -7.96
N LEU A 144 19.54 -1.75 -7.63
CA LEU A 144 19.88 -0.72 -8.62
C LEU A 144 21.13 -1.08 -9.42
N GLN A 145 22.15 -1.68 -8.79
CA GLN A 145 23.32 -2.16 -9.50
C GLN A 145 22.97 -3.25 -10.50
N ARG A 146 22.23 -4.29 -10.08
CA ARG A 146 21.80 -5.40 -10.96
C ARG A 146 20.88 -4.92 -12.08
N GLN A 147 20.03 -3.93 -11.84
CA GLN A 147 19.19 -3.31 -12.89
C GLN A 147 20.07 -2.64 -13.96
N ARG A 148 21.08 -1.85 -13.56
CA ARG A 148 22.02 -1.21 -14.51
C ARG A 148 22.80 -2.25 -15.32
N GLU A 149 23.30 -3.30 -14.67
CA GLU A 149 23.99 -4.42 -15.34
C GLU A 149 23.08 -5.15 -16.35
N ALA A 150 21.78 -5.19 -16.09
CA ALA A 150 20.76 -5.74 -16.97
C ALA A 150 20.25 -4.74 -18.03
N GLY A 151 20.82 -3.53 -18.13
CA GLY A 151 20.42 -2.49 -19.09
C GLY A 151 19.07 -1.82 -18.76
N VAL A 152 18.60 -1.95 -17.51
CA VAL A 152 17.36 -1.30 -17.07
C VAL A 152 17.67 0.10 -16.56
N THR A 153 17.04 1.11 -17.17
CA THR A 153 17.13 2.49 -16.69
C THR A 153 16.28 2.63 -15.43
N PRO A 154 16.85 3.12 -14.31
CA PRO A 154 16.10 3.38 -13.10
C PRO A 154 15.00 4.43 -13.33
N TYR A 155 13.83 4.22 -12.74
CA TYR A 155 12.78 5.22 -12.74
C TYR A 155 13.12 6.39 -11.80
N GLU A 156 12.85 7.59 -12.24
CA GLU A 156 12.85 8.75 -11.37
C GLU A 156 11.70 8.66 -10.35
N ARG A 157 11.89 9.30 -9.20
CA ARG A 157 10.82 9.36 -8.20
C ARG A 157 9.75 10.35 -8.63
N PRO A 158 8.45 10.05 -8.41
CA PRO A 158 7.39 11.03 -8.68
C PRO A 158 7.60 12.32 -7.89
N GLU A 159 7.28 13.45 -8.47
CA GLU A 159 7.34 14.74 -7.77
C GLU A 159 6.45 14.72 -6.52
N GLY A 160 6.97 15.18 -5.39
CA GLY A 160 6.24 15.26 -4.13
C GLY A 160 6.01 13.90 -3.42
N TRP A 161 6.62 12.81 -3.90
CA TRP A 161 6.44 11.46 -3.33
C TRP A 161 6.75 11.34 -1.83
N ASN A 162 7.53 12.27 -1.28
CA ASN A 162 7.95 12.33 0.13
C ASN A 162 7.87 13.74 0.71
N LEU A 163 7.03 14.61 0.16
CA LEU A 163 6.86 15.98 0.65
C LEU A 163 5.81 16.03 1.75
N HIS A 164 6.21 16.39 2.97
CA HIS A 164 5.34 16.46 4.14
C HIS A 164 5.20 17.89 4.63
N GLN A 165 4.00 18.31 5.06
CA GLN A 165 3.78 19.60 5.70
C GLN A 165 4.52 19.71 7.03
N ASN A 166 4.61 18.58 7.78
CA ASN A 166 5.30 18.50 9.06
C ASN A 166 6.01 17.15 9.19
N GLU A 167 7.34 17.17 9.06
CA GLU A 167 8.15 15.96 9.18
C GLU A 167 8.16 15.34 10.58
N ALA A 168 8.06 16.15 11.64
CA ALA A 168 8.02 15.62 13.00
C ALA A 168 6.74 14.84 13.24
N THR A 169 5.59 15.35 12.78
CA THR A 169 4.30 14.65 12.83
C THR A 169 4.32 13.38 11.99
N MET A 170 4.89 13.44 10.78
CA MET A 170 5.04 12.26 9.93
C MET A 170 5.86 11.17 10.62
N ARG A 171 7.01 11.52 11.23
CA ARG A 171 7.83 10.53 11.96
C ARG A 171 7.06 9.92 13.14
N GLN A 172 6.31 10.73 13.88
CA GLN A 172 5.46 10.27 14.97
C GLN A 172 4.36 9.32 14.46
N ALA A 173 3.70 9.66 13.38
CA ALA A 173 2.67 8.83 12.75
C ALA A 173 3.22 7.44 12.34
N MET A 174 4.44 7.39 11.81
CA MET A 174 5.05 6.13 11.35
C MET A 174 5.56 5.24 12.49
N THR A 175 5.84 5.78 13.67
CA THR A 175 6.36 5.01 14.82
C THR A 175 5.28 4.43 15.72
N ALA A 176 4.10 5.03 15.77
CA ALA A 176 3.05 4.68 16.74
C ALA A 176 2.28 3.40 16.41
N ALA A 177 2.48 2.79 15.25
CA ALA A 177 1.72 1.63 14.79
C ALA A 177 2.21 0.26 15.33
N SER A 178 3.09 0.24 16.34
CA SER A 178 3.80 -0.97 16.78
C SER A 178 3.00 -1.92 17.69
N SER A 179 1.84 -1.52 18.19
CA SER A 179 1.07 -2.28 19.19
C SER A 179 0.03 -3.27 18.61
N PHE A 180 -0.10 -3.35 17.29
CA PHE A 180 -1.07 -4.23 16.63
C PHE A 180 -0.46 -5.60 16.31
N ASP A 181 -1.16 -6.68 16.65
CA ASP A 181 -0.69 -8.06 16.35
C ASP A 181 -0.95 -8.39 14.86
N LEU A 182 0.03 -8.05 14.02
CA LEU A 182 -0.02 -8.34 12.58
C LEU A 182 0.04 -9.83 12.26
N ARG A 183 0.61 -10.65 13.12
CA ARG A 183 0.65 -12.11 12.94
C ARG A 183 -0.75 -12.69 13.09
N ALA A 184 -1.43 -12.39 14.19
CA ALA A 184 -2.81 -12.81 14.39
C ALA A 184 -3.75 -12.25 13.30
N ALA A 185 -3.54 -11.01 12.86
CA ALA A 185 -4.29 -10.42 11.77
C ALA A 185 -4.14 -11.19 10.45
N THR A 186 -2.92 -11.65 10.13
CA THR A 186 -2.66 -12.43 8.91
C THR A 186 -3.48 -13.73 8.88
N GLU A 187 -3.65 -14.40 10.01
CA GLU A 187 -4.44 -15.64 10.14
C GLU A 187 -5.94 -15.43 9.90
N GLN A 188 -6.42 -14.20 10.01
CA GLN A 188 -7.83 -13.84 9.87
C GLN A 188 -8.23 -13.46 8.44
N LEU A 189 -7.29 -13.27 7.52
CA LEU A 189 -7.59 -12.87 6.15
C LEU A 189 -8.33 -13.98 5.39
N ARG A 190 -9.41 -13.60 4.71
CA ARG A 190 -10.28 -14.54 3.97
C ARG A 190 -10.45 -14.18 2.50
N MET A 191 -10.04 -12.97 2.10
CA MET A 191 -10.04 -12.52 0.71
C MET A 191 -8.80 -13.05 -0.02
N PRO A 192 -8.82 -13.12 -1.36
CA PRO A 192 -7.63 -13.42 -2.15
C PRO A 192 -6.52 -12.39 -1.90
N VAL A 193 -5.28 -12.86 -1.71
CA VAL A 193 -4.12 -12.01 -1.41
C VAL A 193 -2.98 -12.26 -2.39
N LEU A 194 -2.47 -11.19 -2.98
CA LEU A 194 -1.16 -11.15 -3.64
C LEU A 194 -0.14 -10.54 -2.69
N VAL A 195 0.96 -11.23 -2.44
CA VAL A 195 2.16 -10.63 -1.84
C VAL A 195 3.23 -10.53 -2.91
N ALA A 196 3.75 -9.34 -3.16
CA ALA A 196 4.79 -9.12 -4.16
C ALA A 196 6.00 -8.43 -3.50
N THR A 197 7.20 -9.00 -3.66
CA THR A 197 8.39 -8.51 -2.97
C THR A 197 9.63 -8.71 -3.84
N GLY A 198 10.56 -7.78 -3.80
CA GLY A 198 11.81 -7.88 -4.54
C GLY A 198 12.74 -8.97 -3.99
N ASP A 199 13.55 -9.58 -4.89
CA ASP A 199 14.54 -10.61 -4.50
C ASP A 199 15.74 -10.04 -3.72
N CYS A 200 15.91 -8.72 -3.73
CA CYS A 200 16.89 -7.98 -2.93
C CYS A 200 16.27 -7.31 -1.69
N ASP A 201 14.98 -7.50 -1.41
CA ASP A 201 14.34 -6.95 -0.22
C ASP A 201 14.42 -7.94 0.96
N PRO A 202 14.96 -7.54 2.12
CA PRO A 202 15.00 -8.40 3.32
C PRO A 202 13.60 -8.82 3.79
N ASN A 203 12.56 -8.08 3.43
CA ASN A 203 11.18 -8.42 3.75
C ASN A 203 10.69 -9.70 3.03
N LEU A 204 11.41 -10.22 2.02
CA LEU A 204 11.02 -11.42 1.29
C LEU A 204 10.79 -12.63 2.22
N THR A 205 11.57 -12.74 3.30
CA THR A 205 11.37 -13.79 4.31
C THR A 205 10.03 -13.64 5.03
N SER A 206 9.69 -12.42 5.43
CA SER A 206 8.40 -12.12 6.05
C SER A 206 7.23 -12.33 5.07
N SER A 207 7.41 -11.94 3.82
CA SER A 207 6.43 -12.12 2.74
C SER A 207 6.12 -13.61 2.51
N ARG A 208 7.13 -14.49 2.52
CA ARG A 208 6.93 -15.95 2.46
C ARG A 208 6.11 -16.46 3.64
N HIS A 209 6.39 -15.96 4.85
CA HIS A 209 5.62 -16.33 6.02
C HIS A 209 4.16 -15.88 5.93
N ILE A 210 3.89 -14.64 5.48
CA ILE A 210 2.53 -14.14 5.26
C ILE A 210 1.76 -15.08 4.31
N VAL A 211 2.35 -15.41 3.16
CA VAL A 211 1.69 -16.29 2.18
C VAL A 211 1.45 -17.70 2.74
N SER A 212 2.38 -18.25 3.54
CA SER A 212 2.19 -19.58 4.13
C SER A 212 1.06 -19.65 5.16
N THR A 213 0.62 -18.50 5.67
CA THR A 213 -0.42 -18.40 6.71
C THR A 213 -1.82 -18.18 6.11
N ILE A 214 -1.92 -17.50 4.96
CA ILE A 214 -3.19 -17.14 4.33
C ILE A 214 -3.61 -18.24 3.35
N LYS A 215 -4.85 -18.73 3.48
CA LYS A 215 -5.35 -19.84 2.66
C LYS A 215 -5.37 -19.55 1.15
N ASP A 216 -5.79 -18.33 0.76
CA ASP A 216 -5.87 -17.91 -0.65
C ASP A 216 -4.85 -16.78 -0.89
N ALA A 217 -3.57 -17.13 -0.83
CA ALA A 217 -2.49 -16.20 -1.07
C ALA A 217 -1.47 -16.75 -2.07
N ARG A 218 -0.85 -15.82 -2.81
CA ARG A 218 0.26 -16.12 -3.72
C ARG A 218 1.40 -15.16 -3.49
N LEU A 219 2.63 -15.64 -3.69
CA LEU A 219 3.85 -14.84 -3.67
C LEU A 219 4.36 -14.64 -5.09
N GLU A 220 4.62 -13.39 -5.43
CA GLU A 220 5.37 -13.00 -6.63
C GLU A 220 6.69 -12.35 -6.22
N THR A 221 7.79 -12.84 -6.78
CA THR A 221 9.14 -12.30 -6.50
C THR A 221 9.63 -11.48 -7.67
N MET A 222 9.88 -10.20 -7.45
CA MET A 222 10.37 -9.29 -8.48
C MET A 222 11.90 -9.38 -8.58
N LYS A 223 12.40 -9.80 -9.73
CA LYS A 223 13.85 -9.95 -9.99
C LYS A 223 14.57 -8.60 -10.03
N ASN A 224 15.69 -8.51 -9.33
CA ASN A 224 16.52 -7.30 -9.24
C ASN A 224 15.76 -6.10 -8.64
N VAL A 225 14.91 -6.33 -7.67
CA VAL A 225 14.14 -5.29 -6.97
C VAL A 225 14.44 -5.37 -5.49
N GLY A 226 14.70 -4.22 -4.87
CA GLY A 226 14.88 -4.08 -3.42
C GLY A 226 13.63 -3.49 -2.77
N HIS A 227 13.77 -3.05 -1.53
CA HIS A 227 12.70 -2.40 -0.79
C HIS A 227 12.21 -1.12 -1.48
N GLY A 228 10.90 -0.93 -1.54
CA GLY A 228 10.26 0.17 -2.27
C GLY A 228 9.98 -0.19 -3.73
N SER A 229 9.52 -1.40 -3.97
CA SER A 229 9.31 -2.01 -5.30
C SER A 229 8.47 -1.16 -6.24
N VAL A 230 7.38 -0.57 -5.75
CA VAL A 230 6.47 0.31 -6.52
C VAL A 230 7.20 1.54 -7.07
N LEU A 231 8.16 2.07 -6.32
CA LEU A 231 8.98 3.21 -6.72
C LEU A 231 10.18 2.81 -7.59
N GLN A 232 10.70 1.60 -7.44
CA GLN A 232 11.84 1.14 -8.23
C GLN A 232 11.44 0.61 -9.61
N ARG A 233 10.35 -0.14 -9.66
CA ARG A 233 9.88 -0.82 -10.86
C ARG A 233 8.35 -0.70 -10.95
N PRO A 234 7.83 0.52 -11.18
CA PRO A 234 6.39 0.76 -11.34
C PRO A 234 5.78 -0.07 -12.48
N ASP A 235 6.55 -0.36 -13.52
CA ASP A 235 6.17 -1.24 -14.63
C ASP A 235 5.89 -2.69 -14.18
N LEU A 236 6.75 -3.26 -13.35
CA LEU A 236 6.54 -4.60 -12.80
C LEU A 236 5.39 -4.60 -11.78
N ALA A 237 5.32 -3.57 -10.93
CA ALA A 237 4.28 -3.44 -9.94
C ALA A 237 2.89 -3.34 -10.60
N ALA A 238 2.74 -2.49 -11.63
CA ALA A 238 1.50 -2.34 -12.38
C ALA A 238 1.09 -3.66 -13.06
N ARG A 239 2.03 -4.34 -13.72
CA ARG A 239 1.77 -5.62 -14.36
C ARG A 239 1.31 -6.68 -13.36
N LEU A 240 2.02 -6.88 -12.25
CA LEU A 240 1.65 -7.88 -11.25
C LEU A 240 0.28 -7.62 -10.63
N PHE A 241 -0.03 -6.36 -10.34
CA PHE A 241 -1.34 -5.99 -9.85
C PHE A 241 -2.43 -6.30 -10.88
N ASN A 242 -2.25 -5.88 -12.14
CA ASN A 242 -3.21 -6.12 -13.21
C ASN A 242 -3.42 -7.63 -13.48
N ASP A 243 -2.34 -8.41 -13.51
CA ASP A 243 -2.40 -9.87 -13.70
C ASP A 243 -3.19 -10.55 -12.56
N PHE A 244 -2.96 -10.09 -11.32
CA PHE A 244 -3.71 -10.56 -10.17
C PHE A 244 -5.21 -10.26 -10.30
N GLN A 245 -5.58 -9.03 -10.65
CA GLN A 245 -6.99 -8.66 -10.83
C GLN A 245 -7.65 -9.46 -11.97
N ASN A 246 -6.96 -9.65 -13.09
CA ASN A 246 -7.44 -10.45 -14.21
C ASN A 246 -7.70 -11.90 -13.83
N LEU A 247 -6.87 -12.49 -12.97
CA LEU A 247 -7.09 -13.85 -12.46
C LEU A 247 -8.35 -13.94 -11.60
N LEU A 248 -8.62 -12.92 -10.78
CA LEU A 248 -9.84 -12.87 -9.95
C LEU A 248 -11.11 -12.76 -10.79
N VAL A 249 -11.08 -11.98 -11.88
CA VAL A 249 -12.20 -11.86 -12.82
C VAL A 249 -12.48 -13.21 -13.50
N ARG A 250 -11.44 -13.90 -13.97
CA ARG A 250 -11.58 -15.24 -14.60
C ARG A 250 -12.13 -16.28 -13.64
N ALA A 251 -11.66 -16.28 -12.39
CA ALA A 251 -12.15 -17.21 -11.36
C ALA A 251 -13.64 -17.00 -11.03
N ARG A 252 -14.14 -15.76 -11.08
CA ARG A 252 -15.57 -15.45 -10.89
C ARG A 252 -16.45 -15.76 -12.11
N GLY A 253 -15.89 -15.72 -13.31
CA GLY A 253 -16.60 -16.01 -14.56
C GLY A 253 -16.73 -17.50 -14.88
N LEU A 254 -16.10 -18.38 -14.11
CA LEU A 254 -16.16 -19.85 -14.24
C LEU A 254 -17.09 -20.50 -13.21
N GLY A 255 -17.75 -19.73 -12.38
CA GLY A 255 -18.81 -20.13 -11.44
C GLY A 255 -20.14 -19.54 -11.88
#